data_a71f83d6b20fdde0e27ce8f2dabf7c68
#
_entry.id   a71f83d6b20fdde0e27ce8f2dabf7c68
#
_cell.length_a   1.000
_cell.length_b   1.000
_cell.length_c   1.000
_cell.angle_alpha   90.00
_cell.angle_beta   90.00
_cell.angle_gamma   90.00
#
_symmetry.space_group_name_H-M   'P 1'
#
loop_
_entity.id
_entity.type
_entity.pdbx_description
1 polymer ?
#
loop_
_entity_poly.entity_id
_entity_poly.type
_entity_poly.pdbx_seq_one_letter_code
_entity_poly.pdbx_strand_id
1 'polypeptide(L)'
;MLHLFAGLDLSTGLLLVLALLFVLFYEAINGFHDTANAVATVIYTRAMRAQLAVVMAGVFNFLGVLLGGLSVAYAIVHMLPTDLLLNVGSAHGLAMVFSMLLAAIIWNLGTWYLGLPASSSHTLIGAIIGIGLTNALMTGTSVIDALNIPKVINIFLSLILSPIVGLIIAGSLIFLLRRYWSSTKKRARIHMTPADREKIDGKKKPPFWTRIALIVSAIGVSYSHGANDXWIRGLLILTCTGVSFAHGSNDGQKGIGLIMLVLIGVAPAGFVVNMNASGYDITRTRDAVNHLEQYYQQHSEALTHIIQMAPPALPTPEETPSGPKEFHCDSARALQAVQRAQSLLNTNLQSYEQLSVEQRSQMRRLLLCIADTADKAAKLPETSADDKRFLGKLKTDLLGTIEYAPVWIIMAVALALGIGTMIGWRRVATTIGEKIGKKGMTYAQGMSAQVTAAVSIGIASYTGMPVSTTHILSSSVAGTMLVDGGGLQSRTIKNIAMAWVFTLPVCIVLSGSLYWLALKLV
;
A
#
# COMPACT_ATOMS: atom_id res chain seq x y z
N MET A 1 -2.01 11.76 -22.11
CA MET A 1 -3.40 11.50 -21.73
C MET A 1 -4.35 11.37 -22.92
N LEU A 2 -4.27 12.27 -23.93
CA LEU A 2 -5.16 12.23 -25.10
C LEU A 2 -5.06 10.91 -25.90
N HIS A 3 -3.92 10.23 -25.87
CA HIS A 3 -3.74 8.96 -26.56
C HIS A 3 -4.31 7.75 -25.79
N LEU A 4 -4.78 7.95 -24.55
CA LEU A 4 -5.30 6.87 -23.70
C LEU A 4 -6.49 6.17 -24.37
N PHE A 5 -7.36 6.93 -25.02
CA PHE A 5 -8.56 6.42 -25.66
C PHE A 5 -8.39 6.11 -27.14
N ALA A 6 -7.19 6.35 -27.69
CA ALA A 6 -6.93 6.12 -29.12
C ALA A 6 -7.01 4.61 -29.42
N GLY A 7 -7.82 4.27 -30.40
CA GLY A 7 -7.99 2.88 -30.81
C GLY A 7 -8.96 2.06 -29.98
N LEU A 8 -9.57 2.63 -28.94
CA LEU A 8 -10.58 1.95 -28.12
C LEU A 8 -11.97 2.24 -28.69
N ASP A 9 -12.82 1.22 -28.70
CA ASP A 9 -14.24 1.41 -29.02
C ASP A 9 -14.93 2.13 -27.85
N LEU A 10 -16.14 2.63 -28.08
CA LEU A 10 -16.86 3.43 -27.10
C LEU A 10 -17.12 2.68 -25.80
N SER A 11 -17.51 1.40 -25.88
CA SER A 11 -17.82 0.59 -24.70
C SER A 11 -16.58 0.35 -23.84
N THR A 12 -15.44 0.05 -24.47
CA THR A 12 -14.17 -0.16 -23.77
C THR A 12 -13.67 1.15 -23.16
N GLY A 13 -13.83 2.27 -23.88
CA GLY A 13 -13.47 3.60 -23.35
C GLY A 13 -14.30 3.98 -22.14
N LEU A 14 -15.61 3.69 -22.14
CA LEU A 14 -16.49 3.94 -20.99
C LEU A 14 -16.14 3.05 -19.81
N LEU A 15 -15.82 1.77 -20.07
CA LEU A 15 -15.38 0.84 -19.02
C LEU A 15 -14.07 1.35 -18.39
N LEU A 16 -13.14 1.84 -19.20
CA LEU A 16 -11.88 2.40 -18.70
C LEU A 16 -12.11 3.61 -17.81
N VAL A 17 -12.97 4.55 -18.22
CA VAL A 17 -13.31 5.74 -17.43
C VAL A 17 -13.95 5.30 -16.09
N LEU A 18 -14.89 4.37 -16.14
CA LEU A 18 -15.57 3.85 -14.94
C LEU A 18 -14.57 3.22 -13.97
N ALA A 19 -13.67 2.38 -14.48
CA ALA A 19 -12.65 1.69 -13.68
C ALA A 19 -11.69 2.70 -13.03
N LEU A 20 -11.23 3.70 -13.80
CA LEU A 20 -10.35 4.76 -13.27
C LEU A 20 -11.06 5.56 -12.18
N LEU A 21 -12.33 5.90 -12.38
CA LEU A 21 -13.13 6.61 -11.37
C LEU A 21 -13.27 5.78 -10.09
N PHE A 22 -13.48 4.46 -10.21
CA PHE A 22 -13.55 3.57 -9.04
C PHE A 22 -12.25 3.58 -8.25
N VAL A 23 -11.10 3.49 -8.93
CA VAL A 23 -9.81 3.48 -8.22
C VAL A 23 -9.53 4.85 -7.58
N LEU A 24 -9.81 5.94 -8.28
CA LEU A 24 -9.60 7.28 -7.73
C LEU A 24 -10.54 7.54 -6.55
N PHE A 25 -11.77 7.04 -6.60
CA PHE A 25 -12.72 7.08 -5.48
C PHE A 25 -12.20 6.28 -4.29
N TYR A 26 -11.68 5.08 -4.55
CA TYR A 26 -11.02 4.26 -3.52
C TYR A 26 -9.89 5.04 -2.85
N GLU A 27 -9.06 5.73 -3.63
CA GLU A 27 -7.96 6.54 -3.08
C GLU A 27 -8.45 7.76 -2.30
N ALA A 28 -9.52 8.43 -2.76
CA ALA A 28 -10.12 9.53 -2.01
C ALA A 28 -10.65 9.05 -0.65
N ILE A 29 -11.30 7.88 -0.62
CA ILE A 29 -11.77 7.25 0.61
C ILE A 29 -10.57 6.94 1.54
N ASN A 30 -9.50 6.40 0.98
CA ASN A 30 -8.27 6.15 1.72
C ASN A 30 -7.74 7.44 2.35
N GLY A 31 -7.77 8.54 1.59
CA GLY A 31 -7.38 9.87 2.09
C GLY A 31 -8.20 10.32 3.29
N PHE A 32 -9.52 10.31 3.19
CA PHE A 32 -10.35 10.80 4.30
C PHE A 32 -10.52 9.79 5.44
N HIS A 33 -10.30 8.52 5.20
CA HIS A 33 -10.38 7.48 6.23
C HIS A 33 -9.08 7.42 7.05
N ASP A 34 -7.97 7.25 6.38
CA ASP A 34 -6.72 6.89 7.04
C ASP A 34 -5.87 8.10 7.42
N THR A 35 -5.94 9.20 6.68
CA THR A 35 -5.17 10.40 7.03
C THR A 35 -5.73 11.11 8.26
N ALA A 36 -6.98 10.83 8.64
CA ALA A 36 -7.52 11.26 9.93
C ALA A 36 -6.58 10.86 11.08
N ASN A 37 -5.89 9.74 10.94
CA ASN A 37 -4.90 9.26 11.92
C ASN A 37 -3.79 10.31 12.12
N ALA A 38 -3.26 10.89 11.05
CA ALA A 38 -2.17 11.86 11.15
C ALA A 38 -2.63 13.17 11.79
N VAL A 39 -3.83 13.66 11.44
CA VAL A 39 -4.28 14.98 11.90
C VAL A 39 -4.92 14.96 13.29
N ALA A 40 -5.41 13.82 13.77
CA ALA A 40 -6.12 13.75 15.05
C ALA A 40 -5.27 14.30 16.20
N THR A 41 -4.02 13.90 16.27
CA THR A 41 -3.11 14.32 17.36
C THR A 41 -2.87 15.82 17.36
N VAL A 42 -2.70 16.43 16.17
CA VAL A 42 -2.41 17.88 16.04
C VAL A 42 -3.66 18.70 16.36
N ILE A 43 -4.82 18.23 15.93
CA ILE A 43 -6.10 18.94 16.09
C ILE A 43 -6.56 18.86 17.56
N TYR A 44 -6.57 17.63 18.12
CA TYR A 44 -7.15 17.40 19.46
C TYR A 44 -6.22 17.78 20.61
N THR A 45 -4.93 17.95 20.36
CA THR A 45 -4.00 18.63 21.29
C THR A 45 -4.06 20.16 21.16
N ARG A 46 -4.79 20.68 20.17
CA ARG A 46 -4.86 22.10 19.82
C ARG A 46 -3.49 22.67 19.41
N ALA A 47 -2.62 21.85 18.86
CA ALA A 47 -1.32 22.31 18.33
C ALA A 47 -1.49 23.18 17.09
N MET A 48 -2.57 22.91 16.31
CA MET A 48 -2.83 23.59 15.05
C MET A 48 -4.36 23.66 14.81
N ARG A 49 -4.81 24.65 14.05
CA ARG A 49 -6.21 24.73 13.61
C ARG A 49 -6.54 23.57 12.67
N ALA A 50 -7.76 23.04 12.77
CA ALA A 50 -8.17 21.87 11.98
C ALA A 50 -8.01 22.09 10.47
N GLN A 51 -8.43 23.25 9.94
CA GLN A 51 -8.32 23.54 8.52
C GLN A 51 -6.87 23.52 8.04
N LEU A 52 -5.97 24.13 8.81
CA LEU A 52 -4.55 24.19 8.46
C LEU A 52 -3.91 22.80 8.55
N ALA A 53 -4.26 22.03 9.58
CA ALA A 53 -3.76 20.67 9.77
C ALA A 53 -4.15 19.76 8.59
N VAL A 54 -5.40 19.87 8.14
CA VAL A 54 -5.94 19.03 7.07
C VAL A 54 -5.31 19.39 5.71
N VAL A 55 -5.12 20.69 5.43
CA VAL A 55 -4.45 21.14 4.21
C VAL A 55 -2.98 20.67 4.22
N MET A 56 -2.31 20.83 5.34
CA MET A 56 -0.92 20.36 5.51
C MET A 56 -0.81 18.85 5.27
N ALA A 57 -1.71 18.07 5.88
CA ALA A 57 -1.71 16.61 5.71
C ALA A 57 -1.99 16.23 4.25
N GLY A 58 -2.92 16.92 3.59
CA GLY A 58 -3.23 16.70 2.17
C GLY A 58 -2.02 16.96 1.28
N VAL A 59 -1.31 18.07 1.51
CA VAL A 59 -0.10 18.42 0.75
C VAL A 59 0.99 17.37 0.97
N PHE A 60 1.23 16.94 2.20
CA PHE A 60 2.28 15.96 2.49
C PHE A 60 1.91 14.56 2.03
N ASN A 61 0.63 14.18 2.04
CA ASN A 61 0.17 12.95 1.38
C ASN A 61 0.45 12.99 -0.11
N PHE A 62 0.13 14.10 -0.76
CA PHE A 62 0.39 14.32 -2.19
C PHE A 62 1.89 14.13 -2.49
N LEU A 63 2.76 14.80 -1.71
CA LEU A 63 4.21 14.68 -1.88
C LEU A 63 4.69 13.25 -1.61
N GLY A 64 4.09 12.57 -0.63
CA GLY A 64 4.42 11.17 -0.32
C GLY A 64 4.15 10.26 -1.50
N VAL A 65 3.02 10.44 -2.19
CA VAL A 65 2.68 9.66 -3.39
C VAL A 65 3.69 9.94 -4.50
N LEU A 66 4.00 11.21 -4.75
CA LEU A 66 4.94 11.60 -5.83
C LEU A 66 6.32 11.02 -5.61
N LEU A 67 6.80 10.97 -4.37
CA LEU A 67 8.19 10.63 -4.06
C LEU A 67 8.34 9.22 -3.47
N GLY A 68 7.25 8.49 -3.27
CA GLY A 68 7.24 7.22 -2.55
C GLY A 68 7.73 6.01 -3.32
N GLY A 69 7.82 6.10 -4.64
CA GLY A 69 8.23 4.97 -5.47
C GLY A 69 7.08 4.00 -5.78
N LEU A 70 7.42 2.78 -6.18
CA LEU A 70 6.45 1.79 -6.65
C LEU A 70 6.54 0.44 -5.93
N SER A 71 7.39 0.32 -4.92
CA SER A 71 7.63 -0.97 -4.26
C SER A 71 6.38 -1.56 -3.62
N VAL A 72 5.59 -0.73 -2.93
CA VAL A 72 4.32 -1.18 -2.31
C VAL A 72 3.26 -1.44 -3.40
N ALA A 73 3.23 -0.61 -4.47
CA ALA A 73 2.30 -0.80 -5.58
C ALA A 73 2.38 -2.21 -6.13
N TYR A 74 3.59 -2.63 -6.48
CA TYR A 74 3.79 -3.95 -7.08
C TYR A 74 3.85 -5.09 -6.05
N ALA A 75 4.18 -4.81 -4.79
CA ALA A 75 4.03 -5.79 -3.72
C ALA A 75 2.55 -6.23 -3.58
N ILE A 76 1.63 -5.27 -3.69
CA ILE A 76 0.18 -5.55 -3.66
C ILE A 76 -0.25 -6.33 -4.92
N VAL A 77 0.19 -5.90 -6.10
CA VAL A 77 -0.13 -6.57 -7.37
C VAL A 77 0.32 -8.04 -7.32
N HIS A 78 1.52 -8.31 -6.81
CA HIS A 78 2.08 -9.66 -6.75
C HIS A 78 1.45 -10.54 -5.65
N MET A 79 0.53 -10.02 -4.86
CA MET A 79 -0.27 -10.86 -3.98
C MET A 79 -1.35 -11.64 -4.74
N LEU A 80 -1.73 -11.16 -5.92
CA LEU A 80 -2.67 -11.88 -6.80
C LEU A 80 -1.96 -13.08 -7.42
N PRO A 81 -2.69 -14.19 -7.65
CA PRO A 81 -2.10 -15.33 -8.36
C PRO A 81 -1.56 -14.94 -9.73
N THR A 82 -0.42 -15.51 -10.12
CA THR A 82 0.24 -15.21 -11.39
C THR A 82 -0.70 -15.43 -12.58
N ASP A 83 -1.49 -16.50 -12.54
CA ASP A 83 -2.45 -16.80 -13.61
C ASP A 83 -3.47 -15.68 -13.81
N LEU A 84 -3.94 -15.07 -12.72
CA LEU A 84 -4.88 -13.94 -12.81
C LEU A 84 -4.17 -12.70 -13.37
N LEU A 85 -2.91 -12.48 -13.00
CA LEU A 85 -2.10 -11.37 -13.54
C LEU A 85 -1.85 -11.53 -15.04
N LEU A 86 -1.64 -12.75 -15.50
CA LEU A 86 -1.46 -13.06 -16.93
C LEU A 86 -2.73 -12.79 -17.74
N ASN A 87 -3.90 -12.89 -17.11
CA ASN A 87 -5.21 -12.82 -17.76
C ASN A 87 -6.05 -11.62 -17.30
N VAL A 88 -5.40 -10.51 -16.88
CA VAL A 88 -6.11 -9.31 -16.38
C VAL A 88 -7.08 -8.74 -17.42
N GLY A 89 -6.75 -8.85 -18.70
CA GLY A 89 -7.58 -8.36 -19.81
C GLY A 89 -8.79 -9.22 -20.12
N SER A 90 -8.89 -10.42 -19.56
CA SER A 90 -10.05 -11.28 -19.77
C SER A 90 -11.25 -10.75 -18.96
N ALA A 91 -12.46 -11.24 -19.29
CA ALA A 91 -13.66 -10.91 -18.53
C ALA A 91 -13.52 -11.33 -17.07
N HIS A 92 -12.87 -12.48 -16.81
CA HIS A 92 -12.58 -12.95 -15.46
C HIS A 92 -11.61 -12.01 -14.72
N GLY A 93 -10.58 -11.51 -15.41
CA GLY A 93 -9.62 -10.57 -14.83
C GLY A 93 -10.26 -9.25 -14.45
N LEU A 94 -11.12 -8.71 -15.31
CA LEU A 94 -11.86 -7.47 -15.02
C LEU A 94 -12.88 -7.68 -13.89
N ALA A 95 -13.56 -8.81 -13.86
CA ALA A 95 -14.48 -9.17 -12.78
C ALA A 95 -13.72 -9.21 -11.44
N MET A 96 -12.51 -9.76 -11.43
CA MET A 96 -11.63 -9.80 -10.27
C MET A 96 -11.32 -8.37 -9.76
N VAL A 97 -10.86 -7.49 -10.63
CA VAL A 97 -10.46 -6.13 -10.26
C VAL A 97 -11.65 -5.35 -9.70
N PHE A 98 -12.81 -5.39 -10.37
CA PHE A 98 -14.00 -4.68 -9.93
C PHE A 98 -14.55 -5.24 -8.61
N SER A 99 -14.55 -6.55 -8.43
CA SER A 99 -15.00 -7.19 -7.17
C SER A 99 -14.12 -6.79 -5.99
N MET A 100 -12.81 -6.78 -6.21
CA MET A 100 -11.82 -6.38 -5.21
C MET A 100 -12.01 -4.93 -4.80
N LEU A 101 -12.14 -4.02 -5.76
CA LEU A 101 -12.34 -2.60 -5.51
C LEU A 101 -13.66 -2.33 -4.79
N LEU A 102 -14.74 -2.95 -5.24
CA LEU A 102 -16.07 -2.75 -4.66
C LEU A 102 -16.11 -3.24 -3.21
N ALA A 103 -15.52 -4.40 -2.92
CA ALA A 103 -15.44 -4.92 -1.55
C ALA A 103 -14.66 -3.95 -0.65
N ALA A 104 -13.53 -3.45 -1.11
CA ALA A 104 -12.69 -2.51 -0.36
C ALA A 104 -13.44 -1.19 -0.11
N ILE A 105 -14.12 -0.67 -1.13
CA ILE A 105 -14.90 0.58 -1.02
C ILE A 105 -16.03 0.41 0.00
N ILE A 106 -16.79 -0.68 -0.07
CA ILE A 106 -17.92 -0.94 0.85
C ILE A 106 -17.43 -0.96 2.30
N TRP A 107 -16.37 -1.73 2.60
CA TRP A 107 -15.87 -1.85 3.97
C TRP A 107 -15.26 -0.55 4.47
N ASN A 108 -14.47 0.13 3.64
CA ASN A 108 -13.83 1.39 4.04
C ASN A 108 -14.88 2.49 4.27
N LEU A 109 -15.91 2.59 3.42
CA LEU A 109 -16.99 3.55 3.63
C LEU A 109 -17.81 3.22 4.88
N GLY A 110 -18.09 1.95 5.13
CA GLY A 110 -18.85 1.51 6.30
C GLY A 110 -18.13 1.84 7.61
N THR A 111 -16.85 1.51 7.70
CA THR A 111 -16.05 1.81 8.90
C THR A 111 -15.86 3.31 9.06
N TRP A 112 -15.64 4.06 7.97
CA TRP A 112 -15.57 5.53 8.03
C TRP A 112 -16.89 6.13 8.56
N TYR A 113 -18.02 5.67 8.03
CA TYR A 113 -19.34 6.18 8.45
C TYR A 113 -19.56 5.97 9.95
N LEU A 114 -19.12 4.83 10.48
CA LEU A 114 -19.23 4.52 11.92
C LEU A 114 -18.10 5.19 12.75
N GLY A 115 -17.17 5.87 12.10
CA GLY A 115 -16.04 6.52 12.77
C GLY A 115 -15.03 5.53 13.35
N LEU A 116 -14.95 4.32 12.80
CA LEU A 116 -14.04 3.29 13.29
C LEU A 116 -12.73 3.35 12.52
N PRO A 117 -11.58 3.59 13.19
CA PRO A 117 -10.29 3.55 12.50
C PRO A 117 -9.95 2.11 12.11
N ALA A 118 -10.07 1.80 10.83
CA ALA A 118 -9.79 0.48 10.26
C ALA A 118 -8.71 0.59 9.20
N SER A 119 -8.03 -0.52 8.91
CA SER A 119 -6.91 -0.55 7.98
C SER A 119 -7.39 -0.72 6.54
N SER A 120 -7.13 0.26 5.69
CA SER A 120 -7.36 0.14 4.25
C SER A 120 -6.46 -0.93 3.62
N SER A 121 -5.25 -1.12 4.16
CA SER A 121 -4.34 -2.19 3.71
C SER A 121 -4.95 -3.57 3.94
N HIS A 122 -5.43 -3.83 5.16
CA HIS A 122 -6.02 -5.13 5.50
C HIS A 122 -7.33 -5.35 4.74
N THR A 123 -8.09 -4.28 4.46
CA THR A 123 -9.29 -4.34 3.63
C THR A 123 -8.95 -4.85 2.23
N LEU A 124 -7.97 -4.25 1.59
CA LEU A 124 -7.53 -4.61 0.25
C LEU A 124 -6.94 -6.04 0.22
N ILE A 125 -6.13 -6.36 1.19
CA ILE A 125 -5.50 -7.70 1.31
C ILE A 125 -6.57 -8.77 1.52
N GLY A 126 -7.55 -8.50 2.37
CA GLY A 126 -8.69 -9.41 2.55
C GLY A 126 -9.45 -9.62 1.24
N ALA A 127 -9.66 -8.55 0.48
CA ALA A 127 -10.30 -8.63 -0.83
C ALA A 127 -9.48 -9.51 -1.79
N ILE A 128 -8.17 -9.35 -1.81
CA ILE A 128 -7.26 -10.15 -2.66
C ILE A 128 -7.33 -11.65 -2.25
N ILE A 129 -7.31 -11.92 -0.96
CA ILE A 129 -7.41 -13.31 -0.46
C ILE A 129 -8.75 -13.93 -0.88
N GLY A 130 -9.84 -13.17 -0.78
CA GLY A 130 -11.17 -13.63 -1.20
C GLY A 130 -11.22 -13.98 -2.68
N ILE A 131 -10.60 -13.17 -3.53
CA ILE A 131 -10.46 -13.44 -4.97
C ILE A 131 -9.69 -14.76 -5.19
N GLY A 132 -8.53 -14.91 -4.53
CA GLY A 132 -7.70 -16.11 -4.67
C GLY A 132 -8.40 -17.37 -4.23
N LEU A 133 -9.11 -17.32 -3.10
CA LEU A 133 -9.87 -18.46 -2.58
C LEU A 133 -11.01 -18.86 -3.53
N THR A 134 -11.77 -17.88 -4.02
CA THR A 134 -12.86 -18.13 -4.96
C THR A 134 -12.32 -18.75 -6.26
N ASN A 135 -11.22 -18.20 -6.77
CA ASN A 135 -10.57 -18.72 -7.97
C ASN A 135 -10.15 -20.18 -7.76
N ALA A 136 -9.55 -20.50 -6.62
CA ALA A 136 -9.12 -21.85 -6.28
C ALA A 136 -10.31 -22.81 -6.26
N LEU A 137 -11.43 -22.42 -5.63
CA LEU A 137 -12.64 -23.24 -5.55
C LEU A 137 -13.26 -23.46 -6.92
N MET A 138 -13.26 -22.44 -7.78
CA MET A 138 -13.86 -22.51 -9.12
C MET A 138 -13.03 -23.36 -10.09
N THR A 139 -11.71 -23.32 -9.96
CA THR A 139 -10.78 -24.02 -10.87
C THR A 139 -10.36 -25.40 -10.33
N GLY A 140 -10.72 -25.73 -9.09
CA GLY A 140 -10.32 -26.98 -8.45
C GLY A 140 -8.84 -27.05 -8.08
N THR A 141 -8.15 -25.92 -8.09
CA THR A 141 -6.74 -25.84 -7.66
C THR A 141 -6.66 -25.82 -6.14
N SER A 142 -5.49 -26.21 -5.59
CA SER A 142 -5.33 -26.18 -4.14
C SER A 142 -5.22 -24.73 -3.66
N VAL A 143 -5.74 -24.45 -2.48
CA VAL A 143 -5.69 -23.14 -1.86
C VAL A 143 -4.22 -22.71 -1.63
N ILE A 144 -3.36 -23.67 -1.33
CA ILE A 144 -1.93 -23.41 -1.10
C ILE A 144 -1.26 -22.87 -2.37
N ASP A 145 -1.63 -23.41 -3.53
CA ASP A 145 -1.09 -22.96 -4.82
C ASP A 145 -1.70 -21.65 -5.29
N ALA A 146 -2.95 -21.39 -4.91
CA ALA A 146 -3.70 -20.21 -5.33
C ALA A 146 -3.32 -18.95 -4.55
N LEU A 147 -2.77 -19.09 -3.35
CA LEU A 147 -2.42 -17.98 -2.47
C LEU A 147 -0.91 -17.95 -2.21
N ASN A 148 -0.38 -16.76 -2.03
CA ASN A 148 0.99 -16.58 -1.55
C ASN A 148 0.97 -16.75 -0.02
N ILE A 149 1.05 -17.99 0.44
CA ILE A 149 0.89 -18.34 1.86
C ILE A 149 1.88 -17.59 2.76
N PRO A 150 3.20 -17.48 2.42
CA PRO A 150 4.11 -16.70 3.27
C PRO A 150 3.66 -15.25 3.43
N LYS A 151 3.15 -14.62 2.38
CA LYS A 151 2.65 -13.24 2.48
C LYS A 151 1.38 -13.16 3.33
N VAL A 152 0.46 -14.12 3.19
CA VAL A 152 -0.76 -14.18 4.01
C VAL A 152 -0.39 -14.30 5.49
N ILE A 153 0.58 -15.16 5.82
CA ILE A 153 1.05 -15.34 7.20
C ILE A 153 1.65 -14.02 7.73
N ASN A 154 2.49 -13.36 6.93
CA ASN A 154 3.12 -12.08 7.31
C ASN A 154 2.07 -11.01 7.60
N ILE A 155 0.98 -11.00 6.85
CA ILE A 155 -0.12 -10.05 7.05
C ILE A 155 -0.84 -10.33 8.37
N PHE A 156 -1.16 -11.59 8.65
CA PHE A 156 -1.77 -11.98 9.93
C PHE A 156 -0.85 -11.63 11.10
N LEU A 157 0.46 -11.84 10.95
CA LEU A 157 1.44 -11.44 11.96
C LEU A 157 1.44 -9.92 12.14
N SER A 158 1.41 -9.15 11.06
CA SER A 158 1.40 -7.69 11.15
C SER A 158 0.13 -7.16 11.82
N LEU A 159 -1.00 -7.82 11.64
CA LEU A 159 -2.27 -7.48 12.29
C LEU A 159 -2.13 -7.55 13.82
N ILE A 160 -1.39 -8.52 14.31
CA ILE A 160 -1.17 -8.73 15.75
C ILE A 160 -0.01 -7.87 16.26
N LEU A 161 1.11 -7.86 15.53
CA LEU A 161 2.35 -7.19 15.96
C LEU A 161 2.24 -5.67 15.93
N SER A 162 1.59 -5.09 14.90
CA SER A 162 1.51 -3.64 14.75
C SER A 162 0.86 -2.94 15.96
N PRO A 163 -0.30 -3.39 16.47
CA PRO A 163 -0.87 -2.79 17.68
C PRO A 163 0.03 -2.95 18.91
N ILE A 164 0.66 -4.10 19.08
CA ILE A 164 1.55 -4.38 20.22
C ILE A 164 2.76 -3.43 20.18
N VAL A 165 3.39 -3.31 19.01
CA VAL A 165 4.55 -2.41 18.80
C VAL A 165 4.14 -0.97 19.10
N GLY A 166 3.01 -0.52 18.56
CA GLY A 166 2.51 0.83 18.82
C GLY A 166 2.28 1.11 20.31
N LEU A 167 1.60 0.20 20.99
CA LEU A 167 1.33 0.30 22.44
C LEU A 167 2.63 0.42 23.25
N ILE A 168 3.57 -0.49 23.00
CA ILE A 168 4.80 -0.59 23.79
C ILE A 168 5.72 0.61 23.54
N ILE A 169 5.97 0.94 22.27
CA ILE A 169 6.93 2.01 21.92
C ILE A 169 6.38 3.37 22.35
N ALA A 170 5.13 3.69 22.03
CA ALA A 170 4.54 4.97 22.39
C ALA A 170 4.37 5.10 23.91
N GLY A 171 3.95 4.01 24.56
CA GLY A 171 3.87 3.97 26.02
C GLY A 171 5.21 4.19 26.70
N SER A 172 6.26 3.59 26.17
CA SER A 172 7.63 3.78 26.66
C SER A 172 8.11 5.22 26.47
N LEU A 173 7.83 5.81 25.32
CA LEU A 173 8.21 7.21 25.02
C LEU A 173 7.53 8.18 25.99
N ILE A 174 6.23 8.02 26.24
CA ILE A 174 5.52 8.91 27.17
C ILE A 174 6.00 8.70 28.60
N PHE A 175 6.32 7.48 29.00
CA PHE A 175 6.90 7.16 30.30
C PHE A 175 8.23 7.90 30.48
N LEU A 176 9.11 7.82 29.47
CA LEU A 176 10.43 8.49 29.50
C LEU A 176 10.28 10.01 29.55
N LEU A 177 9.34 10.56 28.75
CA LEU A 177 9.08 12.01 28.77
C LEU A 177 8.58 12.45 30.14
N ARG A 178 7.68 11.67 30.76
CA ARG A 178 7.17 12.02 32.07
C ARG A 178 8.25 11.94 33.15
N ARG A 179 9.12 10.94 33.07
CA ARG A 179 10.20 10.76 34.05
C ARG A 179 11.30 11.81 33.92
N TYR A 180 11.71 12.11 32.69
CA TYR A 180 12.88 12.97 32.47
C TYR A 180 12.54 14.38 32.00
N TRP A 181 11.31 14.67 31.61
CA TRP A 181 10.92 15.97 31.07
C TRP A 181 9.72 16.57 31.83
N SER A 182 9.65 16.40 33.14
CA SER A 182 8.59 16.98 33.97
C SER A 182 9.13 17.71 35.21
N SER A 183 10.44 17.92 35.29
CA SER A 183 11.12 18.42 36.49
C SER A 183 10.81 19.86 36.84
N THR A 184 10.33 20.66 35.88
CA THR A 184 9.95 22.07 36.12
C THR A 184 8.49 22.29 35.71
N LYS A 185 7.86 23.34 36.27
CA LYS A 185 6.48 23.72 35.92
C LYS A 185 6.31 23.95 34.41
N LYS A 186 7.32 24.55 33.74
CA LYS A 186 7.32 24.79 32.31
C LYS A 186 7.37 23.47 31.52
N ARG A 187 8.23 22.54 31.91
CA ARG A 187 8.36 21.22 31.24
C ARG A 187 7.13 20.34 31.47
N ALA A 188 6.51 20.46 32.65
CA ALA A 188 5.31 19.70 32.98
C ALA A 188 4.09 20.08 32.13
N ARG A 189 4.09 21.28 31.51
CA ARG A 189 2.95 21.77 30.71
C ARG A 189 2.64 20.87 29.50
N ILE A 190 3.64 20.19 28.94
CA ILE A 190 3.40 19.27 27.80
C ILE A 190 2.54 18.08 28.20
N HIS A 191 2.43 17.79 29.48
CA HIS A 191 1.61 16.71 30.04
C HIS A 191 0.21 17.16 30.47
N MET A 192 -0.16 18.41 30.17
CA MET A 192 -1.48 18.97 30.50
C MET A 192 -2.44 18.81 29.33
N THR A 193 -3.70 18.53 29.64
CA THR A 193 -4.75 18.48 28.62
C THR A 193 -5.00 19.89 28.05
N PRO A 194 -5.59 20.01 26.84
CA PRO A 194 -5.94 21.33 26.30
C PRO A 194 -6.88 22.13 27.22
N ALA A 195 -7.82 21.45 27.91
CA ALA A 195 -8.73 22.09 28.85
C ALA A 195 -7.97 22.68 30.05
N ASP A 196 -7.00 21.94 30.58
CA ASP A 196 -6.19 22.41 31.73
C ASP A 196 -5.30 23.60 31.34
N ARG A 197 -4.72 23.57 30.11
CA ARG A 197 -3.93 24.70 29.61
C ARG A 197 -4.79 25.94 29.44
N GLU A 198 -6.04 25.78 28.95
CA GLU A 198 -6.97 26.91 28.76
C GLU A 198 -7.32 27.59 30.10
N LYS A 199 -7.43 26.83 31.17
CA LYS A 199 -7.66 27.38 32.53
C LYS A 199 -6.54 28.30 32.98
N ILE A 200 -5.29 27.98 32.60
CA ILE A 200 -4.11 28.76 33.00
C ILE A 200 -3.89 29.95 32.05
N ASP A 201 -3.95 29.73 30.74
CA ASP A 201 -3.58 30.70 29.72
C ASP A 201 -4.76 31.52 29.18
N GLY A 202 -6.00 31.09 29.47
CA GLY A 202 -7.19 31.71 28.88
C GLY A 202 -7.33 31.35 27.40
N LYS A 203 -8.27 32.04 26.73
CA LYS A 203 -8.57 31.77 25.32
C LYS A 203 -7.66 32.50 24.32
N LYS A 204 -6.61 33.16 24.81
CA LYS A 204 -5.69 33.90 23.94
C LYS A 204 -4.90 32.94 23.03
N LYS A 205 -5.06 33.11 21.74
CA LYS A 205 -4.31 32.35 20.72
C LYS A 205 -3.10 33.17 20.26
N PRO A 206 -1.92 32.56 20.08
CA PRO A 206 -0.78 33.29 19.52
C PRO A 206 -1.13 33.84 18.13
N PRO A 207 -0.57 35.00 17.74
CA PRO A 207 -0.77 35.52 16.40
C PRO A 207 -0.36 34.52 15.31
N PHE A 208 -0.99 34.63 14.15
CA PHE A 208 -0.77 33.72 13.02
C PHE A 208 0.72 33.63 12.64
N TRP A 209 1.39 34.78 12.56
CA TRP A 209 2.83 34.82 12.19
C TRP A 209 3.72 34.16 13.24
N THR A 210 3.37 34.25 14.51
CA THR A 210 4.09 33.56 15.58
C THR A 210 3.98 32.06 15.42
N ARG A 211 2.80 31.56 14.95
CA ARG A 211 2.62 30.12 14.69
C ARG A 211 3.48 29.66 13.52
N ILE A 212 3.52 30.44 12.42
CA ILE A 212 4.38 30.13 11.27
C ILE A 212 5.84 30.14 11.69
N ALA A 213 6.25 31.16 12.44
CA ALA A 213 7.62 31.27 12.95
C ALA A 213 7.98 30.07 13.84
N LEU A 214 7.03 29.60 14.66
CA LEU A 214 7.24 28.42 15.50
C LEU A 214 7.39 27.14 14.68
N ILE A 215 6.62 27.01 13.59
CA ILE A 215 6.72 25.87 12.68
C ILE A 215 8.07 25.88 11.97
N VAL A 216 8.49 27.03 11.45
CA VAL A 216 9.76 27.20 10.73
C VAL A 216 10.95 27.10 11.70
N SER A 217 10.83 27.70 12.89
CA SER A 217 11.91 27.68 13.88
C SER A 217 12.07 26.32 14.58
N ALA A 218 11.04 25.48 14.59
CA ALA A 218 11.16 24.10 15.09
C ALA A 218 12.12 23.29 14.22
N ILE A 219 12.32 23.72 12.98
CA ILE A 219 13.28 23.09 12.05
C ILE A 219 14.71 23.58 12.30
N GLY A 220 14.90 24.77 12.88
CA GLY A 220 16.19 25.43 12.90
C GLY A 220 16.83 25.83 14.22
N VAL A 221 16.14 25.88 15.35
CA VAL A 221 16.78 26.46 16.55
C VAL A 221 16.35 25.82 17.86
N SER A 222 17.29 25.23 18.54
CA SER A 222 17.22 24.82 19.93
C SER A 222 17.56 25.97 20.89
N TYR A 223 17.24 27.22 20.55
CA TYR A 223 17.66 28.38 21.35
C TYR A 223 16.54 29.37 21.63
N SER A 224 15.86 29.22 22.73
CA SER A 224 15.48 30.34 23.59
C SER A 224 14.58 29.92 24.75
N HIS A 225 14.75 30.64 25.82
CA HIS A 225 14.06 30.42 27.11
C HIS A 225 12.56 30.65 27.01
N GLY A 226 11.78 29.64 27.35
CA GLY A 226 10.33 29.71 27.37
C GLY A 226 9.62 28.89 26.30
N ALA A 227 10.38 28.15 25.50
CA ALA A 227 9.86 27.48 24.32
C ALA A 227 9.63 25.95 24.48
N ASN A 228 9.56 25.42 25.69
CA ASN A 228 9.43 23.97 25.88
C ASN A 228 8.13 23.43 25.28
N ASP A 229 7.06 24.20 25.42
CA ASP A 229 5.81 23.87 24.75
C ASP A 229 5.92 23.99 23.21
N UNK A 230 6.42 24.82 22.88
CA UNK A 230 6.65 25.08 21.53
C UNK A 230 7.39 24.03 20.89
N TRP A 231 8.39 23.74 21.55
CA TRP A 231 9.27 22.69 21.03
C TRP A 231 8.50 21.40 20.73
N ILE A 232 7.80 20.88 21.72
CA ILE A 232 6.99 19.66 21.59
C ILE A 232 5.83 19.87 20.60
N ARG A 233 5.23 21.03 20.61
CA ARG A 233 4.18 21.39 19.65
C ARG A 233 4.74 21.42 18.22
N GLY A 234 5.91 22.03 18.02
CA GLY A 234 6.59 22.05 16.73
C GLY A 234 6.93 20.63 16.26
N LEU A 235 7.45 19.80 17.17
CA LEU A 235 7.77 18.41 16.87
C LEU A 235 6.51 17.61 16.54
N LEU A 236 5.40 17.85 17.23
CA LEU A 236 4.12 17.22 16.94
C LEU A 236 3.63 17.57 15.52
N ILE A 237 3.75 18.85 15.13
CA ILE A 237 3.40 19.30 13.78
C ILE A 237 4.31 18.66 12.75
N LEU A 238 5.63 18.65 13.01
CA LEU A 238 6.62 18.04 12.11
C LEU A 238 6.36 16.53 11.95
N THR A 239 6.05 15.82 13.04
CA THR A 239 5.75 14.38 12.95
C THR A 239 4.41 14.12 12.27
N CYS A 240 3.45 15.05 12.36
CA CYS A 240 2.21 14.97 11.60
C CYS A 240 2.49 15.06 10.10
N THR A 241 3.37 15.97 9.65
CA THR A 241 3.77 16.03 8.25
C THR A 241 4.50 14.75 7.83
N GLY A 242 5.35 14.22 8.72
CA GLY A 242 6.06 12.96 8.49
C GLY A 242 5.12 11.77 8.34
N VAL A 243 4.11 11.67 9.21
CA VAL A 243 3.08 10.61 9.13
C VAL A 243 2.28 10.76 7.84
N SER A 244 1.89 11.99 7.48
CA SER A 244 1.12 12.25 6.25
C SER A 244 1.94 11.89 5.02
N PHE A 245 3.22 12.28 4.98
CA PHE A 245 4.14 11.93 3.88
C PHE A 245 4.31 10.40 3.79
N ALA A 246 4.57 9.74 4.92
CA ALA A 246 4.76 8.29 4.96
C ALA A 246 3.48 7.55 4.55
N HIS A 247 2.31 8.06 4.98
CA HIS A 247 1.01 7.53 4.59
C HIS A 247 0.81 7.64 3.07
N GLY A 248 1.07 8.81 2.50
CA GLY A 248 0.99 9.02 1.05
C GLY A 248 1.93 8.10 0.29
N SER A 249 3.16 7.99 0.79
CA SER A 249 4.19 7.12 0.20
C SER A 249 3.77 5.64 0.21
N ASN A 250 3.13 5.18 1.28
CA ASN A 250 2.71 3.77 1.40
C ASN A 250 1.37 3.54 0.72
N ASP A 251 0.36 4.31 1.09
CA ASP A 251 -1.03 4.02 0.71
C ASP A 251 -1.37 4.51 -0.70
N GLY A 252 -0.76 5.59 -1.17
CA GLY A 252 -0.95 6.05 -2.54
C GLY A 252 -0.45 5.03 -3.56
N GLN A 253 0.60 4.30 -3.23
CA GLN A 253 1.13 3.26 -4.12
C GLN A 253 0.10 2.14 -4.39
N LYS A 254 -0.80 1.87 -3.45
CA LYS A 254 -1.86 0.86 -3.65
C LYS A 254 -2.78 1.26 -4.81
N GLY A 255 -3.18 2.53 -4.85
CA GLY A 255 -3.98 3.07 -5.95
C GLY A 255 -3.24 3.03 -7.28
N ILE A 256 -1.94 3.34 -7.27
CA ILE A 256 -1.11 3.26 -8.48
C ILE A 256 -1.12 1.82 -9.02
N GLY A 257 -0.90 0.83 -8.15
CA GLY A 257 -0.93 -0.58 -8.54
C GLY A 257 -2.27 -1.00 -9.13
N LEU A 258 -3.37 -0.58 -8.50
CA LEU A 258 -4.72 -0.90 -8.97
C LEU A 258 -5.03 -0.25 -10.32
N ILE A 259 -4.61 1.01 -10.51
CA ILE A 259 -4.80 1.69 -11.82
C ILE A 259 -4.00 0.97 -12.89
N MET A 260 -2.76 0.56 -12.60
CA MET A 260 -1.95 -0.17 -13.59
C MET A 260 -2.62 -1.49 -13.98
N LEU A 261 -3.21 -2.23 -13.02
CA LEU A 261 -3.97 -3.45 -13.33
C LEU A 261 -5.14 -3.15 -14.27
N VAL A 262 -5.89 -2.08 -14.00
CA VAL A 262 -7.01 -1.67 -14.84
C VAL A 262 -6.52 -1.34 -16.26
N LEU A 263 -5.46 -0.54 -16.39
CA LEU A 263 -4.93 -0.10 -17.69
C LEU A 263 -4.39 -1.28 -18.50
N ILE A 264 -3.67 -2.18 -17.85
CA ILE A 264 -3.14 -3.39 -18.51
C ILE A 264 -4.30 -4.26 -19.00
N GLY A 265 -5.37 -4.37 -18.21
CA GLY A 265 -6.54 -5.17 -18.57
C GLY A 265 -7.39 -4.57 -19.69
N VAL A 266 -7.67 -3.27 -19.61
CA VAL A 266 -8.63 -2.61 -20.51
C VAL A 266 -7.93 -2.02 -21.76
N ALA A 267 -6.69 -1.55 -21.63
CA ALA A 267 -5.95 -0.90 -22.71
C ALA A 267 -4.54 -1.51 -22.87
N PRO A 268 -4.45 -2.83 -23.13
CA PRO A 268 -3.15 -3.51 -23.14
C PRO A 268 -2.16 -2.95 -24.18
N ALA A 269 -2.64 -2.46 -25.31
CA ALA A 269 -1.78 -1.96 -26.39
C ALA A 269 -0.76 -0.92 -25.90
N GLY A 270 -1.15 -0.08 -24.93
CA GLY A 270 -0.30 1.00 -24.43
C GLY A 270 0.31 0.76 -23.07
N PHE A 271 -0.09 -0.28 -22.35
CA PHE A 271 0.24 -0.38 -20.92
C PHE A 271 0.83 -1.72 -20.47
N VAL A 272 0.82 -2.75 -21.31
CA VAL A 272 1.38 -4.07 -20.91
C VAL A 272 2.90 -4.02 -20.72
N VAL A 273 3.58 -3.11 -21.43
CA VAL A 273 5.01 -2.82 -21.25
C VAL A 273 5.16 -1.30 -21.16
N ASN A 274 6.27 -0.85 -20.60
CA ASN A 274 6.59 0.58 -20.52
C ASN A 274 6.99 1.08 -21.91
N MET A 275 6.08 1.73 -22.60
CA MET A 275 6.32 2.27 -23.95
C MET A 275 7.40 3.36 -23.96
N ASN A 276 7.69 3.96 -22.79
CA ASN A 276 8.74 4.96 -22.63
C ASN A 276 10.06 4.38 -22.15
N ALA A 277 10.17 3.04 -22.08
CA ALA A 277 11.41 2.39 -21.68
C ALA A 277 12.53 2.77 -22.65
N SER A 278 13.67 3.19 -22.11
CA SER A 278 14.85 3.56 -22.90
C SER A 278 15.53 2.30 -23.45
N GLY A 279 16.40 2.49 -24.43
CA GLY A 279 17.26 1.40 -24.91
C GLY A 279 18.10 0.80 -23.78
N TYR A 280 18.51 1.61 -22.82
CA TYR A 280 19.22 1.14 -21.62
C TYR A 280 18.35 0.21 -20.78
N ASP A 281 17.09 0.57 -20.54
CA ASP A 281 16.15 -0.26 -19.76
C ASP A 281 15.90 -1.60 -20.44
N ILE A 282 15.71 -1.59 -21.76
CA ILE A 282 15.51 -2.81 -22.56
C ILE A 282 16.77 -3.69 -22.52
N THR A 283 17.94 -3.07 -22.61
CA THR A 283 19.23 -3.79 -22.50
C THR A 283 19.38 -4.45 -21.15
N ARG A 284 19.02 -3.77 -20.06
CA ARG A 284 19.04 -4.34 -18.71
C ARG A 284 18.15 -5.59 -18.61
N THR A 285 16.95 -5.52 -19.19
CA THR A 285 16.02 -6.65 -19.21
C THR A 285 16.59 -7.80 -20.06
N ARG A 286 17.14 -7.49 -21.22
CA ARG A 286 17.81 -8.47 -22.09
C ARG A 286 18.95 -9.17 -21.37
N ASP A 287 19.81 -8.40 -20.71
CA ASP A 287 20.96 -8.94 -19.97
C ASP A 287 20.48 -9.83 -18.81
N ALA A 288 19.40 -9.44 -18.12
CA ALA A 288 18.83 -10.25 -17.05
C ALA A 288 18.32 -11.60 -17.56
N VAL A 289 17.66 -11.62 -18.72
CA VAL A 289 17.21 -12.87 -19.36
C VAL A 289 18.42 -13.76 -19.70
N ASN A 290 19.48 -13.18 -20.26
CA ASN A 290 20.70 -13.92 -20.63
C ASN A 290 21.41 -14.46 -19.40
N HIS A 291 21.53 -13.65 -18.33
CA HIS A 291 22.16 -14.07 -17.07
C HIS A 291 21.37 -15.19 -16.39
N LEU A 292 20.05 -15.15 -16.47
CA LEU A 292 19.22 -16.22 -15.89
C LEU A 292 19.42 -17.53 -16.67
N GLU A 293 19.53 -17.46 -18.00
CA GLU A 293 19.85 -18.64 -18.80
C GLU A 293 21.19 -19.24 -18.38
N GLN A 294 22.23 -18.40 -18.24
CA GLN A 294 23.54 -18.83 -17.78
C GLN A 294 23.47 -19.48 -16.39
N TYR A 295 22.68 -18.89 -15.49
CA TYR A 295 22.49 -19.45 -14.13
C TYR A 295 21.90 -20.86 -14.23
N TYR A 296 20.89 -21.07 -15.07
CA TYR A 296 20.27 -22.39 -15.23
C TYR A 296 21.22 -23.40 -15.86
N GLN A 297 22.11 -22.96 -16.76
CA GLN A 297 23.14 -23.83 -17.34
C GLN A 297 24.17 -24.27 -16.28
N GLN A 298 24.53 -23.37 -15.37
CA GLN A 298 25.49 -23.66 -14.30
C GLN A 298 24.86 -24.43 -13.14
N HIS A 299 23.54 -24.28 -12.94
CA HIS A 299 22.78 -24.89 -11.83
C HIS A 299 21.64 -25.74 -12.40
N SER A 300 21.99 -26.73 -13.22
CA SER A 300 21.02 -27.63 -13.87
C SER A 300 20.15 -28.39 -12.86
N GLU A 301 20.69 -28.65 -11.65
CA GLU A 301 19.94 -29.31 -10.58
C GLU A 301 18.79 -28.43 -10.10
N ALA A 302 19.01 -27.11 -9.96
CA ALA A 302 17.98 -26.17 -9.57
C ALA A 302 16.85 -26.15 -10.61
N LEU A 303 17.20 -26.11 -11.89
CA LEU A 303 16.22 -26.13 -12.97
C LEU A 303 15.42 -27.46 -12.97
N THR A 304 16.11 -28.58 -12.77
CA THR A 304 15.45 -29.89 -12.68
C THR A 304 14.46 -29.94 -11.50
N HIS A 305 14.85 -29.40 -10.35
CA HIS A 305 13.98 -29.28 -9.17
C HIS A 305 12.71 -28.47 -9.47
N ILE A 306 12.87 -27.32 -10.12
CA ILE A 306 11.75 -26.44 -10.48
C ILE A 306 10.80 -27.18 -11.42
N ILE A 307 11.33 -27.88 -12.42
CA ILE A 307 10.54 -28.66 -13.39
C ILE A 307 9.76 -29.77 -12.67
N GLN A 308 10.43 -30.48 -11.74
CA GLN A 308 9.81 -31.59 -11.00
C GLN A 308 8.72 -31.10 -10.04
N MET A 309 8.88 -29.93 -9.47
CA MET A 309 7.89 -29.33 -8.55
C MET A 309 6.72 -28.71 -9.30
N ALA A 310 6.81 -28.56 -10.61
CA ALA A 310 5.72 -27.98 -11.42
C ALA A 310 4.49 -28.89 -11.31
N PRO A 311 3.29 -28.34 -11.13
CA PRO A 311 2.08 -29.15 -11.20
C PRO A 311 2.02 -29.83 -12.58
N PRO A 312 1.43 -31.03 -12.67
CA PRO A 312 1.32 -31.71 -13.97
C PRO A 312 0.65 -30.76 -14.96
N ALA A 313 1.25 -30.65 -16.14
CA ALA A 313 0.76 -29.77 -17.18
C ALA A 313 -0.73 -30.06 -17.38
N LEU A 314 -1.57 -29.06 -17.14
CA LEU A 314 -2.97 -29.14 -17.51
C LEU A 314 -3.01 -29.52 -18.98
N PRO A 315 -3.83 -30.52 -19.37
CA PRO A 315 -3.91 -30.85 -20.79
C PRO A 315 -4.25 -29.57 -21.54
N THR A 316 -3.42 -29.26 -22.53
CA THR A 316 -3.71 -28.15 -23.43
C THR A 316 -5.18 -28.30 -23.84
N PRO A 317 -6.03 -27.32 -23.55
CA PRO A 317 -7.41 -27.42 -24.03
C PRO A 317 -7.30 -27.62 -25.55
N GLU A 318 -7.77 -28.73 -26.04
CA GLU A 318 -7.99 -28.91 -27.47
C GLU A 318 -8.72 -27.64 -27.91
N GLU A 319 -8.20 -27.00 -28.92
CA GLU A 319 -8.71 -25.74 -29.44
C GLU A 319 -10.22 -25.84 -29.63
N THR A 320 -10.96 -25.48 -28.60
CA THR A 320 -12.38 -25.19 -28.75
C THR A 320 -12.44 -23.77 -29.32
N PRO A 321 -13.05 -23.60 -30.48
CA PRO A 321 -12.95 -22.35 -31.23
C PRO A 321 -13.65 -21.14 -30.63
N SER A 322 -14.08 -21.15 -29.37
CA SER A 322 -15.00 -20.14 -28.86
C SER A 322 -14.75 -19.63 -27.45
N GLY A 323 -13.54 -19.81 -26.88
CA GLY A 323 -13.24 -19.26 -25.55
C GLY A 323 -12.00 -18.38 -25.57
N PRO A 324 -11.92 -17.35 -24.70
CA PRO A 324 -10.69 -16.59 -24.57
C PRO A 324 -9.56 -17.50 -24.09
N LYS A 325 -8.41 -17.44 -24.76
CA LYS A 325 -7.23 -18.24 -24.39
C LYS A 325 -6.73 -17.77 -23.03
N GLU A 326 -6.79 -18.65 -22.05
CA GLU A 326 -6.18 -18.40 -20.74
C GLU A 326 -4.70 -18.77 -20.81
N PHE A 327 -3.86 -17.93 -20.22
CA PHE A 327 -2.42 -18.10 -20.19
C PHE A 327 -1.98 -18.59 -18.82
N HIS A 328 -1.10 -19.59 -18.80
CA HIS A 328 -0.53 -20.16 -17.59
C HIS A 328 0.98 -20.22 -17.71
N CYS A 329 1.68 -19.98 -16.61
CA CYS A 329 3.12 -20.18 -16.57
C CYS A 329 3.40 -21.69 -16.44
N ASP A 330 4.17 -22.23 -17.37
CA ASP A 330 4.58 -23.61 -17.35
C ASP A 330 6.05 -23.69 -16.97
N SER A 331 6.33 -24.02 -15.71
CA SER A 331 7.70 -24.13 -15.19
C SER A 331 8.50 -25.24 -15.92
N ALA A 332 7.80 -26.26 -16.44
CA ALA A 332 8.45 -27.32 -17.23
C ALA A 332 9.04 -26.78 -18.52
N ARG A 333 8.54 -25.64 -19.00
CA ARG A 333 9.02 -24.98 -20.24
C ARG A 333 9.78 -23.69 -19.94
N ALA A 334 10.40 -23.58 -18.77
CA ALA A 334 11.11 -22.37 -18.34
C ALA A 334 12.18 -21.95 -19.34
N LEU A 335 12.97 -22.91 -19.85
CA LEU A 335 14.03 -22.61 -20.85
C LEU A 335 13.42 -22.12 -22.17
N GLN A 336 12.30 -22.67 -22.60
CA GLN A 336 11.62 -22.21 -23.81
C GLN A 336 11.12 -20.77 -23.65
N ALA A 337 10.60 -20.44 -22.47
CA ALA A 337 10.16 -19.07 -22.15
C ALA A 337 11.36 -18.10 -22.23
N VAL A 338 12.51 -18.49 -21.67
CA VAL A 338 13.76 -17.70 -21.73
C VAL A 338 14.16 -17.47 -23.19
N GLN A 339 14.20 -18.54 -24.00
CA GLN A 339 14.61 -18.45 -25.42
C GLN A 339 13.64 -17.57 -26.22
N ARG A 340 12.34 -17.67 -25.95
CA ARG A 340 11.34 -16.85 -26.64
C ARG A 340 11.47 -15.37 -26.25
N ALA A 341 11.73 -15.08 -24.99
CA ALA A 341 12.02 -13.72 -24.53
C ALA A 341 13.29 -13.19 -25.19
N GLN A 342 14.33 -13.99 -25.33
CA GLN A 342 15.57 -13.61 -26.02
C GLN A 342 15.31 -13.26 -27.48
N SER A 343 14.47 -14.02 -28.17
CA SER A 343 14.16 -13.75 -29.57
C SER A 343 13.40 -12.43 -29.75
N LEU A 344 12.52 -12.07 -28.80
CA LEU A 344 11.82 -10.79 -28.82
C LEU A 344 12.73 -9.62 -28.42
N LEU A 345 13.66 -9.85 -27.48
CA LEU A 345 14.62 -8.86 -26.96
C LEU A 345 15.94 -8.89 -27.76
N ASN A 346 15.86 -9.05 -29.06
CA ASN A 346 17.07 -9.10 -29.90
C ASN A 346 17.84 -7.77 -29.83
N THR A 347 19.09 -7.78 -30.29
CA THR A 347 20.00 -6.64 -30.16
C THR A 347 19.53 -5.40 -30.95
N ASN A 348 18.62 -5.57 -31.91
CA ASN A 348 18.08 -4.46 -32.68
C ASN A 348 16.92 -3.75 -31.99
N LEU A 349 16.36 -4.34 -30.92
CA LEU A 349 15.23 -3.74 -30.20
C LEU A 349 15.71 -2.58 -29.34
N GLN A 350 15.29 -1.37 -29.68
CA GLN A 350 15.64 -0.15 -28.94
C GLN A 350 14.42 0.49 -28.27
N SER A 351 13.22 0.12 -28.71
CA SER A 351 11.96 0.62 -28.18
C SER A 351 10.88 -0.45 -28.34
N TYR A 352 10.00 -0.57 -27.37
CA TYR A 352 8.86 -1.48 -27.45
C TYR A 352 7.84 -1.06 -28.51
N GLU A 353 7.92 0.17 -29.02
CA GLU A 353 7.10 0.59 -30.18
C GLU A 353 7.39 -0.24 -31.42
N GLN A 354 8.58 -0.83 -31.51
CA GLN A 354 8.99 -1.70 -32.65
C GLN A 354 8.26 -3.06 -32.61
N LEU A 355 7.69 -3.44 -31.46
CA LEU A 355 6.92 -4.69 -31.32
C LEU A 355 5.45 -4.47 -31.64
N SER A 356 4.80 -5.50 -32.19
CA SER A 356 3.34 -5.49 -32.37
C SER A 356 2.65 -5.56 -30.98
N VAL A 357 1.36 -5.23 -30.95
CA VAL A 357 0.56 -5.28 -29.72
C VAL A 357 0.59 -6.69 -29.11
N GLU A 358 0.49 -7.73 -29.94
CA GLU A 358 0.56 -9.12 -29.49
C GLU A 358 1.93 -9.48 -28.93
N GLN A 359 3.00 -9.00 -29.57
CA GLN A 359 4.37 -9.23 -29.10
C GLN A 359 4.61 -8.54 -27.75
N ARG A 360 4.05 -7.33 -27.53
CA ARG A 360 4.15 -6.63 -26.24
C ARG A 360 3.46 -7.41 -25.14
N SER A 361 2.25 -7.90 -25.38
CA SER A 361 1.50 -8.73 -24.43
C SER A 361 2.24 -10.04 -24.15
N GLN A 362 2.81 -10.66 -25.17
CA GLN A 362 3.62 -11.87 -25.02
C GLN A 362 4.87 -11.58 -24.20
N MET A 363 5.54 -10.44 -24.45
CA MET A 363 6.72 -10.02 -23.69
C MET A 363 6.40 -9.90 -22.21
N ARG A 364 5.29 -9.24 -21.86
CA ARG A 364 4.86 -9.11 -20.45
C ARG A 364 4.65 -10.48 -19.80
N ARG A 365 3.92 -11.36 -20.49
CA ARG A 365 3.64 -12.70 -19.97
C ARG A 365 4.91 -13.52 -19.78
N LEU A 366 5.82 -13.46 -20.76
CA LEU A 366 7.11 -14.18 -20.68
C LEU A 366 7.94 -13.65 -19.50
N LEU A 367 8.06 -12.34 -19.34
CA LEU A 367 8.85 -11.74 -18.26
C LEU A 367 8.26 -12.07 -16.90
N LEU A 368 6.93 -12.08 -16.75
CA LEU A 368 6.28 -12.48 -15.50
C LEU A 368 6.60 -13.95 -15.18
N CYS A 369 6.50 -14.84 -16.15
CA CYS A 369 6.76 -16.27 -15.94
C CYS A 369 8.24 -16.55 -15.66
N ILE A 370 9.14 -15.86 -16.38
CA ILE A 370 10.59 -16.00 -16.17
C ILE A 370 10.96 -15.49 -14.78
N ALA A 371 10.39 -14.36 -14.36
CA ALA A 371 10.62 -13.81 -13.01
C ALA A 371 10.08 -14.77 -11.93
N ASP A 372 8.94 -15.41 -12.17
CA ASP A 372 8.37 -16.42 -11.26
C ASP A 372 9.31 -17.63 -11.09
N THR A 373 9.89 -18.12 -12.19
CA THR A 373 10.87 -19.23 -12.10
C THR A 373 12.14 -18.80 -11.37
N ALA A 374 12.62 -17.56 -11.57
CA ALA A 374 13.78 -17.04 -10.84
C ALA A 374 13.49 -16.98 -9.34
N ASP A 375 12.27 -16.55 -8.97
CA ASP A 375 11.83 -16.52 -7.58
C ASP A 375 11.78 -17.91 -6.95
N LYS A 376 11.27 -18.90 -7.68
CA LYS A 376 11.23 -20.30 -7.26
C LYS A 376 12.65 -20.86 -7.05
N ALA A 377 13.57 -20.54 -7.97
CA ALA A 377 14.99 -20.95 -7.84
C ALA A 377 15.62 -20.35 -6.57
N ALA A 378 15.32 -19.08 -6.28
CA ALA A 378 15.84 -18.42 -5.08
C ALA A 378 15.34 -19.04 -3.78
N LYS A 379 14.17 -19.67 -3.82
CA LYS A 379 13.52 -20.26 -2.63
C LYS A 379 13.92 -21.72 -2.39
N LEU A 380 14.68 -22.33 -3.31
CA LEU A 380 15.15 -23.71 -3.11
C LEU A 380 16.08 -23.78 -1.90
N PRO A 381 15.99 -24.86 -1.09
CA PRO A 381 16.81 -24.98 0.13
C PRO A 381 18.31 -24.96 -0.14
N GLU A 382 18.75 -25.51 -1.28
CA GLU A 382 20.14 -25.59 -1.67
C GLU A 382 20.72 -24.29 -2.23
N THR A 383 19.91 -23.26 -2.46
CA THR A 383 20.36 -21.98 -3.04
C THR A 383 21.15 -21.17 -1.99
N SER A 384 22.38 -20.79 -2.34
CA SER A 384 23.23 -19.99 -1.47
C SER A 384 22.68 -18.57 -1.26
N ALA A 385 23.14 -17.91 -0.19
CA ALA A 385 22.73 -16.52 0.10
C ALA A 385 23.12 -15.56 -1.02
N ASP A 386 24.28 -15.78 -1.65
CA ASP A 386 24.74 -14.95 -2.76
C ASP A 386 23.91 -15.19 -4.02
N ASP A 387 23.54 -16.44 -4.29
CA ASP A 387 22.66 -16.77 -5.40
C ASP A 387 21.26 -16.21 -5.20
N LYS A 388 20.75 -16.21 -3.97
CA LYS A 388 19.46 -15.59 -3.64
C LYS A 388 19.47 -14.10 -3.97
N ARG A 389 20.55 -13.39 -3.61
CA ARG A 389 20.72 -11.96 -3.93
C ARG A 389 20.81 -11.75 -5.43
N PHE A 390 21.58 -12.58 -6.12
CA PHE A 390 21.76 -12.53 -7.58
C PHE A 390 20.43 -12.73 -8.29
N LEU A 391 19.68 -13.77 -7.93
CA LEU A 391 18.35 -14.06 -8.51
C LEU A 391 17.34 -12.97 -8.20
N GLY A 392 17.39 -12.39 -6.99
CA GLY A 392 16.54 -11.26 -6.62
C GLY A 392 16.80 -10.03 -7.48
N LYS A 393 18.08 -9.74 -7.76
CA LYS A 393 18.45 -8.64 -8.66
C LYS A 393 17.99 -8.93 -10.09
N LEU A 394 18.18 -10.16 -10.58
CA LEU A 394 17.69 -10.55 -11.90
C LEU A 394 16.18 -10.38 -12.00
N LYS A 395 15.44 -10.80 -10.99
CA LYS A 395 13.99 -10.64 -10.94
C LYS A 395 13.60 -9.17 -11.08
N THR A 396 14.26 -8.27 -10.36
CA THR A 396 14.02 -6.82 -10.43
C THR A 396 14.26 -6.30 -11.85
N ASP A 397 15.36 -6.71 -12.47
CA ASP A 397 15.70 -6.25 -13.83
C ASP A 397 14.76 -6.86 -14.89
N LEU A 398 14.31 -8.10 -14.70
CA LEU A 398 13.33 -8.76 -15.59
C LEU A 398 12.00 -8.03 -15.58
N LEU A 399 11.58 -7.54 -14.41
CA LEU A 399 10.30 -6.87 -14.25
C LEU A 399 10.37 -5.36 -14.52
N GLY A 400 11.57 -4.81 -14.71
CA GLY A 400 11.79 -3.35 -14.77
C GLY A 400 11.04 -2.63 -15.86
N THR A 401 10.76 -3.28 -17.00
CA THR A 401 10.03 -2.65 -18.11
C THR A 401 8.54 -2.99 -18.13
N ILE A 402 8.07 -3.83 -17.20
CA ILE A 402 6.64 -4.16 -17.08
C ILE A 402 6.05 -3.72 -15.73
N GLU A 403 6.89 -3.35 -14.77
CA GLU A 403 6.47 -2.78 -13.48
C GLU A 403 6.88 -1.31 -13.42
N TYR A 404 5.96 -0.45 -13.81
CA TYR A 404 6.18 0.99 -13.95
C TYR A 404 4.88 1.72 -13.67
N ALA A 405 4.93 3.04 -13.59
CA ALA A 405 3.73 3.87 -13.57
C ALA A 405 4.02 5.20 -14.28
N PRO A 406 3.20 5.57 -15.27
CA PRO A 406 3.32 6.90 -15.87
C PRO A 406 3.10 8.01 -14.85
N VAL A 407 3.74 9.15 -15.07
CA VAL A 407 3.68 10.29 -14.14
C VAL A 407 2.24 10.78 -13.94
N TRP A 408 1.39 10.77 -14.99
CA TRP A 408 0.01 11.24 -14.86
C TRP A 408 -0.82 10.38 -13.91
N ILE A 409 -0.53 9.06 -13.84
CA ILE A 409 -1.19 8.14 -12.89
C ILE A 409 -0.78 8.49 -11.46
N ILE A 410 0.51 8.70 -11.25
CA ILE A 410 1.05 9.10 -9.93
C ILE A 410 0.40 10.41 -9.50
N MET A 411 0.30 11.39 -10.41
CA MET A 411 -0.34 12.68 -10.13
C MET A 411 -1.83 12.52 -9.81
N ALA A 412 -2.57 11.70 -10.57
CA ALA A 412 -4.00 11.49 -10.34
C ALA A 412 -4.27 10.85 -8.97
N VAL A 413 -3.49 9.84 -8.61
CA VAL A 413 -3.59 9.17 -7.29
C VAL A 413 -3.21 10.16 -6.17
N ALA A 414 -2.14 10.92 -6.36
CA ALA A 414 -1.69 11.92 -5.38
C ALA A 414 -2.77 12.97 -5.13
N LEU A 415 -3.42 13.46 -6.19
CA LEU A 415 -4.52 14.43 -6.09
C LEU A 415 -5.73 13.82 -5.38
N ALA A 416 -6.12 12.59 -5.73
CA ALA A 416 -7.27 11.91 -5.12
C ALA A 416 -7.04 11.71 -3.62
N LEU A 417 -5.86 11.25 -3.23
CA LEU A 417 -5.50 11.03 -1.83
C LEU A 417 -5.46 12.35 -1.05
N GLY A 418 -4.83 13.37 -1.61
CA GLY A 418 -4.71 14.69 -0.99
C GLY A 418 -6.06 15.38 -0.80
N ILE A 419 -6.91 15.37 -1.82
CA ILE A 419 -8.25 15.97 -1.77
C ILE A 419 -9.13 15.19 -0.78
N GLY A 420 -9.08 13.86 -0.82
CA GLY A 420 -9.81 13.01 0.12
C GLY A 420 -9.47 13.33 1.56
N THR A 421 -8.20 13.54 1.86
CA THR A 421 -7.72 13.94 3.19
C THR A 421 -8.44 15.19 3.69
N MET A 422 -8.65 16.16 2.81
CA MET A 422 -9.23 17.46 3.19
C MET A 422 -10.74 17.42 3.43
N ILE A 423 -11.45 16.40 2.94
CA ILE A 423 -12.93 16.40 2.92
C ILE A 423 -13.52 15.66 4.12
N GLY A 424 -13.21 14.40 4.32
CA GLY A 424 -13.96 13.50 5.22
C GLY A 424 -13.28 13.08 6.50
N TRP A 425 -12.31 13.83 6.99
CA TRP A 425 -11.42 13.44 8.09
C TRP A 425 -12.09 13.34 9.47
N ARG A 426 -13.17 14.10 9.71
CA ARG A 426 -13.69 14.31 11.07
C ARG A 426 -14.14 13.05 11.81
N ARG A 427 -14.83 12.14 11.13
CA ARG A 427 -15.44 10.98 11.79
C ARG A 427 -14.40 10.12 12.51
N VAL A 428 -13.34 9.75 11.81
CA VAL A 428 -12.28 8.89 12.36
C VAL A 428 -11.37 9.70 13.29
N ALA A 429 -11.03 10.94 12.94
CA ALA A 429 -10.19 11.80 13.78
C ALA A 429 -10.81 12.06 15.15
N THR A 430 -12.14 12.23 15.22
CA THR A 430 -12.85 12.42 16.50
C THR A 430 -12.71 11.16 17.38
N THR A 431 -12.83 9.98 16.79
CA THR A 431 -12.68 8.73 17.52
C THR A 431 -11.27 8.63 18.14
N ILE A 432 -10.24 8.89 17.34
CA ILE A 432 -8.84 8.81 17.80
C ILE A 432 -8.55 9.90 18.85
N GLY A 433 -8.99 11.14 18.61
CA GLY A 433 -8.67 12.28 19.45
C GLY A 433 -9.45 12.38 20.74
N GLU A 434 -10.71 11.92 20.75
CA GLU A 434 -11.62 12.13 21.87
C GLU A 434 -12.20 10.85 22.47
N LYS A 435 -12.27 9.74 21.72
CA LYS A 435 -13.02 8.56 22.16
C LYS A 435 -12.15 7.39 22.61
N ILE A 436 -10.84 7.41 22.37
CA ILE A 436 -9.93 6.36 22.85
C ILE A 436 -9.66 6.54 24.34
N GLY A 437 -9.22 7.74 24.73
CA GLY A 437 -8.93 8.06 26.12
C GLY A 437 -10.11 8.69 26.85
N LYS A 438 -10.11 8.60 28.17
CA LYS A 438 -11.12 9.24 29.03
C LYS A 438 -10.85 10.73 29.23
N LYS A 439 -9.61 11.16 29.03
CA LYS A 439 -9.16 12.55 29.16
C LYS A 439 -8.69 13.08 27.80
N GLY A 440 -8.64 14.40 27.67
CA GLY A 440 -8.11 15.04 26.45
C GLY A 440 -6.65 14.68 26.22
N MET A 441 -6.25 14.68 24.94
CA MET A 441 -4.89 14.32 24.53
C MET A 441 -3.90 15.45 24.85
N THR A 442 -2.80 15.11 25.51
CA THR A 442 -1.72 16.06 25.82
C THR A 442 -0.76 16.16 24.64
N TYR A 443 0.06 17.22 24.60
CA TYR A 443 1.11 17.36 23.60
C TYR A 443 2.09 16.18 23.63
N ALA A 444 2.50 15.75 24.82
CA ALA A 444 3.45 14.65 25.00
C ALA A 444 2.87 13.34 24.46
N GLN A 445 1.59 13.05 24.73
CA GLN A 445 0.89 11.87 24.23
C GLN A 445 0.81 11.90 22.69
N GLY A 446 0.38 13.02 22.13
CA GLY A 446 0.26 13.19 20.67
C GLY A 446 1.61 13.04 19.98
N MET A 447 2.64 13.66 20.52
CA MET A 447 4.00 13.61 19.97
C MET A 447 4.57 12.18 20.01
N SER A 448 4.41 11.49 21.16
CA SER A 448 4.89 10.11 21.31
C SER A 448 4.20 9.16 20.31
N ALA A 449 2.88 9.30 20.14
CA ALA A 449 2.12 8.50 19.17
C ALA A 449 2.56 8.80 17.74
N GLN A 450 2.73 10.07 17.40
CA GLN A 450 3.12 10.49 16.04
C GLN A 450 4.55 10.06 15.68
N VAL A 451 5.50 10.20 16.60
CA VAL A 451 6.88 9.75 16.36
C VAL A 451 6.92 8.24 16.13
N THR A 452 6.21 7.48 16.96
CA THR A 452 6.11 6.02 16.81
C THR A 452 5.53 5.66 15.43
N ALA A 453 4.45 6.33 15.03
CA ALA A 453 3.79 6.09 13.74
C ALA A 453 4.70 6.48 12.58
N ALA A 454 5.30 7.67 12.61
CA ALA A 454 6.15 8.18 11.53
C ALA A 454 7.34 7.24 11.26
N VAL A 455 8.02 6.81 12.32
CA VAL A 455 9.19 5.92 12.22
C VAL A 455 8.75 4.54 11.70
N SER A 456 7.70 3.97 12.29
CA SER A 456 7.22 2.63 11.92
C SER A 456 6.74 2.57 10.47
N ILE A 457 5.94 3.57 10.05
CA ILE A 457 5.41 3.64 8.67
C ILE A 457 6.55 3.90 7.68
N GLY A 458 7.49 4.77 8.05
CA GLY A 458 8.65 5.08 7.22
C GLY A 458 9.50 3.85 6.93
N ILE A 459 9.79 3.04 7.97
CA ILE A 459 10.54 1.80 7.83
C ILE A 459 9.78 0.82 6.92
N ALA A 460 8.48 0.68 7.14
CA ALA A 460 7.65 -0.20 6.33
C ALA A 460 7.60 0.22 4.86
N SER A 461 7.49 1.53 4.61
CA SER A 461 7.50 2.07 3.24
C SER A 461 8.83 1.79 2.54
N TYR A 462 9.94 1.96 3.26
CA TYR A 462 11.28 1.69 2.72
C TYR A 462 11.48 0.21 2.40
N THR A 463 10.96 -0.68 3.25
CA THR A 463 11.10 -2.14 3.04
C THR A 463 10.03 -2.72 2.11
N GLY A 464 9.07 -1.90 1.65
CA GLY A 464 7.99 -2.33 0.78
C GLY A 464 6.90 -3.15 1.47
N MET A 465 6.82 -3.06 2.80
CA MET A 465 5.80 -3.82 3.54
C MET A 465 4.49 -3.03 3.64
N PRO A 466 3.36 -3.63 3.26
CA PRO A 466 2.05 -2.99 3.39
C PRO A 466 1.56 -3.06 4.85
N VAL A 467 1.93 -2.06 5.65
CA VAL A 467 1.53 -2.00 7.06
C VAL A 467 0.27 -1.16 7.24
N SER A 468 -0.35 -1.33 8.41
CA SER A 468 -1.51 -0.55 8.80
C SER A 468 -1.06 0.70 9.58
N THR A 469 -1.15 1.84 8.93
CA THR A 469 -0.92 3.14 9.57
C THR A 469 -1.92 3.35 10.70
N THR A 470 -3.15 2.94 10.49
CA THR A 470 -4.25 3.05 11.46
C THR A 470 -3.98 2.26 12.74
N HIS A 471 -3.57 0.99 12.59
CA HIS A 471 -3.30 0.14 13.75
C HIS A 471 -2.16 0.69 14.59
N ILE A 472 -1.08 1.14 13.94
CA ILE A 472 0.08 1.69 14.64
C ILE A 472 -0.29 2.96 15.38
N LEU A 473 -0.96 3.91 14.75
CA LEU A 473 -1.28 5.19 15.40
C LEU A 473 -2.35 5.02 16.50
N SER A 474 -3.43 4.31 16.23
CA SER A 474 -4.50 4.11 17.21
C SER A 474 -3.99 3.39 18.47
N SER A 475 -3.17 2.36 18.27
CA SER A 475 -2.56 1.63 19.40
C SER A 475 -1.53 2.49 20.13
N SER A 476 -0.78 3.33 19.40
CA SER A 476 0.17 4.27 20.01
C SER A 476 -0.55 5.28 20.92
N VAL A 477 -1.66 5.85 20.44
CA VAL A 477 -2.49 6.76 21.23
C VAL A 477 -3.00 6.03 22.50
N ALA A 478 -3.52 4.83 22.33
CA ALA A 478 -4.02 4.03 23.46
C ALA A 478 -2.91 3.73 24.48
N GLY A 479 -1.72 3.38 23.98
CA GLY A 479 -0.57 3.09 24.83
C GLY A 479 -0.13 4.29 25.66
N THR A 480 -0.09 5.48 25.06
CA THR A 480 0.28 6.72 25.78
C THR A 480 -0.75 7.03 26.87
N MET A 481 -2.04 6.87 26.59
CA MET A 481 -3.10 7.16 27.54
C MET A 481 -3.14 6.16 28.68
N LEU A 482 -2.86 4.90 28.39
CA LEU A 482 -2.80 3.84 29.38
C LEU A 482 -1.65 4.08 30.37
N VAL A 483 -0.46 4.39 29.87
CA VAL A 483 0.75 4.63 30.68
C VAL A 483 0.61 5.91 31.51
N ASP A 484 -0.03 6.95 30.96
CA ASP A 484 -0.25 8.21 31.68
C ASP A 484 -1.34 8.09 32.77
N GLY A 485 -2.03 6.96 32.88
CA GLY A 485 -3.03 6.73 33.90
C GLY A 485 -4.36 7.45 33.67
N GLY A 486 -4.57 8.03 32.47
CA GLY A 486 -5.83 8.68 32.12
C GLY A 486 -6.97 7.72 31.85
N GLY A 487 -6.66 6.49 31.54
CA GLY A 487 -7.64 5.45 31.26
C GLY A 487 -8.14 5.45 29.83
N LEU A 488 -8.71 4.32 29.43
CA LEU A 488 -9.26 4.09 28.09
C LEU A 488 -10.78 3.95 28.16
N GLN A 489 -11.48 4.41 27.12
CA GLN A 489 -12.94 4.19 26.99
C GLN A 489 -13.16 2.77 26.46
N SER A 490 -13.63 1.89 27.32
CA SER A 490 -13.77 0.45 27.03
C SER A 490 -14.64 0.18 25.80
N ARG A 491 -15.75 0.92 25.65
CA ARG A 491 -16.66 0.75 24.52
C ARG A 491 -15.95 1.05 23.19
N THR A 492 -15.20 2.14 23.12
CA THR A 492 -14.46 2.53 21.91
C THR A 492 -13.37 1.50 21.58
N ILE A 493 -12.60 1.07 22.59
CA ILE A 493 -11.54 0.07 22.40
C ILE A 493 -12.13 -1.24 21.88
N LYS A 494 -13.26 -1.67 22.47
CA LYS A 494 -13.97 -2.87 22.02
C LYS A 494 -14.42 -2.75 20.56
N ASN A 495 -15.03 -1.61 20.20
CA ASN A 495 -15.51 -1.36 18.82
C ASN A 495 -14.36 -1.35 17.81
N ILE A 496 -13.24 -0.71 18.17
CA ILE A 496 -12.04 -0.66 17.31
C ILE A 496 -11.47 -2.08 17.14
N ALA A 497 -11.33 -2.82 18.23
CA ALA A 497 -10.80 -4.19 18.22
C ALA A 497 -11.69 -5.10 17.37
N MET A 498 -13.01 -4.98 17.50
CA MET A 498 -13.96 -5.74 16.68
C MET A 498 -13.81 -5.40 15.20
N ALA A 499 -13.68 -4.11 14.85
CA ALA A 499 -13.46 -3.68 13.47
C ALA A 499 -12.17 -4.31 12.91
N TRP A 500 -11.10 -4.31 13.70
CA TRP A 500 -9.82 -4.88 13.26
C TRP A 500 -9.90 -6.39 13.05
N VAL A 501 -10.57 -7.10 13.97
CA VAL A 501 -10.73 -8.57 13.87
C VAL A 501 -11.60 -8.93 12.66
N PHE A 502 -12.68 -8.19 12.40
CA PHE A 502 -13.63 -8.51 11.35
C PHE A 502 -13.21 -8.02 9.95
N THR A 503 -12.24 -7.10 9.84
CA THR A 503 -11.84 -6.55 8.54
C THR A 503 -11.42 -7.64 7.56
N LEU A 504 -10.47 -8.51 7.93
CA LEU A 504 -10.01 -9.58 7.03
C LEU A 504 -11.13 -10.58 6.70
N PRO A 505 -11.83 -11.20 7.67
CA PRO A 505 -12.87 -12.17 7.34
C PRO A 505 -14.00 -11.59 6.48
N VAL A 506 -14.50 -10.40 6.81
CA VAL A 506 -15.60 -9.78 6.07
C VAL A 506 -15.16 -9.43 4.65
N CYS A 507 -13.96 -8.88 4.47
CA CYS A 507 -13.47 -8.51 3.13
C CYS A 507 -13.19 -9.75 2.28
N ILE A 508 -12.71 -10.84 2.88
CA ILE A 508 -12.52 -12.12 2.20
C ILE A 508 -13.87 -12.64 1.66
N VAL A 509 -14.88 -12.70 2.53
CA VAL A 509 -16.21 -13.19 2.16
C VAL A 509 -16.86 -12.27 1.12
N LEU A 510 -16.79 -10.96 1.35
CA LEU A 510 -17.43 -9.97 0.47
C LEU A 510 -16.82 -9.98 -0.93
N SER A 511 -15.49 -9.93 -1.05
CA SER A 511 -14.83 -9.93 -2.36
C SER A 511 -15.00 -11.28 -3.07
N GLY A 512 -14.89 -12.38 -2.34
CA GLY A 512 -15.09 -13.72 -2.89
C GLY A 512 -16.50 -13.91 -3.43
N SER A 513 -17.51 -13.45 -2.68
CA SER A 513 -18.91 -13.51 -3.08
C SER A 513 -19.19 -12.64 -4.30
N LEU A 514 -18.67 -11.42 -4.33
CA LEU A 514 -18.82 -10.50 -5.46
C LEU A 514 -18.16 -11.06 -6.72
N TYR A 515 -16.98 -11.65 -6.58
CA TYR A 515 -16.26 -12.26 -7.70
C TYR A 515 -17.01 -13.47 -8.24
N TRP A 516 -17.47 -14.34 -7.35
CA TRP A 516 -18.29 -15.51 -7.73
C TRP A 516 -19.55 -15.08 -8.50
N LEU A 517 -20.24 -14.07 -7.98
CA LEU A 517 -21.43 -13.52 -8.63
C LEU A 517 -21.10 -12.92 -10.00
N ALA A 518 -20.04 -12.14 -10.08
CA ALA A 518 -19.58 -11.51 -11.34
C ALA A 518 -19.23 -12.57 -12.39
N LEU A 519 -18.59 -13.67 -11.98
CA LEU A 519 -18.26 -14.78 -12.88
C LEU A 519 -19.50 -15.48 -13.44
N LYS A 520 -20.60 -15.45 -12.69
CA LYS A 520 -21.86 -16.03 -13.17
C LYS A 520 -22.61 -15.13 -14.15
N LEU A 521 -22.31 -13.82 -14.13
CA LEU A 521 -22.95 -12.85 -15.02
C LEU A 521 -22.15 -12.65 -16.32
N VAL A 522 -20.91 -13.11 -16.37
CA VAL A 522 -20.00 -13.03 -17.52
C VAL A 522 -19.91 -14.38 -18.22
#